data_28047b24d3c8d0c8543029d14556eefa
#
_entry.id   28047b24d3c8d0c8543029d14556eefa
#
_cell.length_a   1.000
_cell.length_b   1.000
_cell.length_c   1.000
_cell.angle_alpha   90.00
_cell.angle_beta   90.00
_cell.angle_gamma   90.00
#
_symmetry.space_group_name_H-M   'P 1'
#
loop_
_entity.id
_entity.type
_entity.pdbx_description
1 polymer ?
#
loop_
_entity_poly.entity_id
_entity_poly.type
_entity_poly.pdbx_seq_one_letter_code
_entity_poly.pdbx_strand_id
1 'polypeptide(L)'
;ENFQEFTNYPRRTLEIASQGGTVHPTQKPVALMEYLIRTYTNAGETVLDFTMGSGTTGVAAANTGRRFIGIEMDADYFAIASARIQKAQADAELKGQNQC
;
A
#
# COMPACT_ATOMS: atom_id res chain seq x y z
N GLU A 1 -15.66 -8.36 -7.58
CA GLU A 1 -15.20 -8.67 -6.65
C GLU A 1 -14.15 -9.63 -6.79
N ASN A 2 -14.04 -10.28 -7.80
CA ASN A 2 -12.94 -11.09 -7.97
C ASN A 2 -11.95 -10.41 -8.79
N PHE A 3 -10.87 -10.07 -8.16
CA PHE A 3 -9.81 -9.53 -8.89
C PHE A 3 -8.72 -10.53 -8.96
N GLN A 4 -8.07 -10.64 -10.06
CA GLN A 4 -7.06 -11.60 -10.18
C GLN A 4 -6.00 -11.12 -11.10
N GLU A 5 -4.79 -11.23 -10.66
CA GLU A 5 -3.67 -10.84 -11.46
C GLU A 5 -3.12 -12.04 -12.17
N PHE A 6 -2.99 -11.96 -13.46
CA PHE A 6 -2.48 -13.07 -14.22
C PHE A 6 -1.16 -12.73 -14.80
N THR A 7 -0.12 -13.34 -14.31
CA THR A 7 1.17 -13.13 -14.88
C THR A 7 1.79 -14.46 -15.11
N ASN A 8 2.53 -14.55 -16.15
CA ASN A 8 3.17 -15.78 -16.49
C ASN A 8 4.57 -15.86 -16.01
N TYR A 9 5.03 -14.88 -15.31
CA TYR A 9 6.39 -14.89 -14.89
C TYR A 9 6.41 -14.37 -13.49
N PRO A 10 7.52 -14.53 -12.86
CA PRO A 10 7.60 -14.26 -11.42
C PRO A 10 7.59 -12.78 -11.14
N ARG A 11 6.44 -12.18 -11.39
CA ARG A 11 6.24 -10.90 -10.99
C ARG A 11 6.07 -10.89 -9.54
N ARG A 12 6.63 -9.93 -8.91
CA ARG A 12 6.48 -9.84 -7.50
C ARG A 12 5.40 -8.86 -7.17
N THR A 13 4.32 -9.38 -6.68
CA THR A 13 3.25 -8.56 -6.15
C THR A 13 3.05 -9.00 -4.72
N LEU A 14 3.31 -8.11 -3.82
CA LEU A 14 3.10 -8.42 -2.42
C LEU A 14 1.64 -8.17 -2.09
N GLU A 15 1.00 -9.22 -1.61
CA GLU A 15 -0.40 -9.15 -1.28
C GLU A 15 -0.54 -9.15 0.23
N ILE A 16 -1.11 -8.10 0.76
CA ILE A 16 -1.28 -7.97 2.19
C ILE A 16 -2.76 -7.89 2.50
N ALA A 17 -3.22 -8.85 3.26
CA ALA A 17 -4.62 -8.85 3.68
C ALA A 17 -4.68 -8.38 5.10
N SER A 18 -5.69 -7.61 5.43
CA SER A 18 -5.86 -7.23 6.80
C SER A 18 -6.35 -8.45 7.56
N GLN A 19 -6.22 -8.38 8.87
CA GLN A 19 -6.74 -9.42 9.71
C GLN A 19 -8.24 -9.29 9.69
N GLY A 20 -8.87 -10.13 8.96
CA GLY A 20 -10.30 -10.04 8.81
C GLY A 20 -11.01 -10.28 10.10
N GLY A 21 -12.20 -9.75 10.22
CA GLY A 21 -13.06 -10.08 11.32
C GLY A 21 -12.90 -9.27 12.56
N THR A 22 -11.94 -8.41 12.62
CA THR A 22 -11.80 -7.60 13.81
C THR A 22 -12.70 -6.42 13.73
N VAL A 23 -13.33 -6.15 14.82
CA VAL A 23 -14.23 -5.03 14.91
C VAL A 23 -13.46 -3.73 14.95
N HIS A 24 -12.31 -3.77 15.56
CA HIS A 24 -11.48 -2.58 15.68
C HIS A 24 -10.13 -2.90 15.09
N PRO A 25 -10.01 -2.72 13.78
CA PRO A 25 -8.74 -3.01 13.16
C PRO A 25 -7.70 -2.04 13.70
N THR A 26 -6.67 -2.59 14.23
CA THR A 26 -5.57 -1.79 14.71
C THR A 26 -4.76 -1.37 13.50
N GLN A 27 -4.49 -0.10 13.41
CA GLN A 27 -3.70 0.41 12.33
C GLN A 27 -2.27 -0.05 12.53
N LYS A 28 -1.72 -0.74 11.55
CA LYS A 28 -0.37 -1.23 11.66
C LYS A 28 0.62 -0.10 11.46
N PRO A 29 1.78 -0.19 12.08
CA PRO A 29 2.79 0.86 11.89
C PRO A 29 3.25 0.90 10.45
N VAL A 30 3.40 2.09 9.93
CA VAL A 30 3.89 2.27 8.56
C VAL A 30 5.27 1.66 8.43
N ALA A 31 6.11 1.81 9.44
CA ALA A 31 7.48 1.27 9.39
C ALA A 31 7.49 -0.24 9.21
N LEU A 32 6.55 -0.94 9.82
CA LEU A 32 6.47 -2.38 9.65
C LEU A 32 6.12 -2.73 8.22
N MET A 33 5.17 -2.02 7.66
CA MET A 33 4.78 -2.27 6.28
C MET A 33 5.92 -1.95 5.33
N GLU A 34 6.65 -0.88 5.60
CA GLU A 34 7.81 -0.54 4.78
C GLU A 34 8.86 -1.65 4.82
N TYR A 35 9.09 -2.18 6.00
CA TYR A 35 10.05 -3.28 6.14
C TYR A 35 9.63 -4.49 5.30
N LEU A 36 8.36 -4.86 5.39
CA LEU A 36 7.88 -6.01 4.63
C LEU A 36 7.95 -5.75 3.14
N ILE A 37 7.57 -4.56 2.72
CA ILE A 37 7.59 -4.22 1.31
C ILE A 37 9.02 -4.27 0.77
N ARG A 38 9.97 -3.70 1.50
CA ARG A 38 11.36 -3.74 1.06
C ARG A 38 11.91 -5.15 1.03
N THR A 39 11.45 -5.97 1.96
CA THR A 39 11.95 -7.33 2.06
C THR A 39 11.48 -8.20 0.91
N TYR A 40 10.23 -8.03 0.51
CA TYR A 40 9.60 -8.95 -0.43
C TYR A 40 9.40 -8.41 -1.83
N THR A 41 9.70 -7.16 -2.06
CA THR A 41 9.55 -6.57 -3.40
C THR A 41 10.75 -5.73 -3.75
N ASN A 42 10.81 -5.38 -5.03
CA ASN A 42 11.81 -4.45 -5.53
C ASN A 42 11.16 -3.13 -5.87
N ALA A 43 11.96 -2.08 -5.88
CA ALA A 43 11.45 -0.76 -6.20
C ALA A 43 10.75 -0.80 -7.56
N GLY A 44 9.66 -0.09 -7.66
CA GLY A 44 8.89 -0.04 -8.89
C GLY A 44 7.87 -1.14 -9.05
N GLU A 45 7.92 -2.15 -8.19
CA GLU A 45 6.94 -3.22 -8.26
C GLU A 45 5.64 -2.79 -7.59
N THR A 46 4.60 -3.57 -7.77
CA THR A 46 3.28 -3.23 -7.29
C THR A 46 2.93 -3.96 -6.02
N VAL A 47 2.38 -3.23 -5.07
CA VAL A 47 1.86 -3.80 -3.83
C VAL A 47 0.35 -3.76 -3.91
N LEU A 48 -0.27 -4.88 -3.63
CA LEU A 48 -1.72 -4.97 -3.66
C LEU A 48 -2.26 -5.23 -2.27
N ASP A 49 -3.23 -4.44 -1.86
CA ASP A 49 -3.90 -4.66 -0.58
C ASP A 49 -5.40 -4.50 -0.83
N PHE A 50 -6.11 -5.64 -0.88
CA PHE A 50 -7.53 -5.55 -1.17
C PHE A 50 -8.40 -5.39 0.07
N THR A 51 -7.79 -5.11 1.20
CA THR A 51 -8.53 -4.70 2.39
C THR A 51 -7.75 -3.58 3.05
N MET A 52 -7.55 -2.51 2.31
CA MET A 52 -6.56 -1.52 2.71
C MET A 52 -6.93 -0.67 3.93
N GLY A 53 -8.21 -0.66 4.31
CA GLY A 53 -8.61 0.09 5.49
C GLY A 53 -8.20 1.54 5.39
N SER A 54 -7.44 2.02 6.36
CA SER A 54 -7.00 3.42 6.39
C SER A 54 -5.80 3.70 5.50
N GLY A 55 -5.30 2.70 4.78
CA GLY A 55 -4.29 2.93 3.76
C GLY A 55 -2.86 2.88 4.20
N THR A 56 -2.58 2.30 5.35
CA THR A 56 -1.19 2.25 5.85
C THR A 56 -0.25 1.58 4.85
N THR A 57 -0.70 0.49 4.23
CA THR A 57 0.12 -0.21 3.24
C THR A 57 0.43 0.68 2.05
N GLY A 58 -0.56 1.46 1.61
CA GLY A 58 -0.35 2.37 0.49
C GLY A 58 0.62 3.49 0.83
N VAL A 59 0.52 4.01 2.05
CA VAL A 59 1.48 5.01 2.50
C VAL A 59 2.88 4.42 2.48
N ALA A 60 3.04 3.20 2.99
CA ALA A 60 4.34 2.55 3.02
C ALA A 60 4.86 2.30 1.60
N ALA A 61 3.97 1.92 0.69
CA ALA A 61 4.38 1.70 -0.69
C ALA A 61 4.89 2.99 -1.32
N ALA A 62 4.18 4.10 -1.09
CA ALA A 62 4.61 5.39 -1.62
C ALA A 62 5.97 5.78 -1.04
N ASN A 63 6.17 5.55 0.25
CA ASN A 63 7.41 5.92 0.90
C ASN A 63 8.60 5.10 0.41
N THR A 64 8.33 3.93 -0.13
CA THR A 64 9.41 3.03 -0.56
C THR A 64 9.51 2.89 -2.06
N GLY A 65 8.79 3.72 -2.81
CA GLY A 65 8.94 3.73 -4.26
C GLY A 65 8.25 2.60 -4.98
N ARG A 66 7.22 2.01 -4.38
CA ARG A 66 6.44 0.96 -5.04
C ARG A 66 5.13 1.53 -5.51
N ARG A 67 4.56 0.90 -6.51
CA ARG A 67 3.20 1.21 -6.94
C ARG A 67 2.22 0.56 -5.98
N PHE A 68 1.03 1.08 -5.91
CA PHE A 68 0.06 0.56 -4.97
C PHE A 68 -1.31 0.42 -5.60
N ILE A 69 -1.95 -0.70 -5.34
CA ILE A 69 -3.34 -0.90 -5.69
C ILE A 69 -4.06 -1.25 -4.40
N GLY A 70 -5.00 -0.42 -4.02
CA GLY A 70 -5.75 -0.66 -2.79
C GLY A 70 -7.23 -0.74 -3.06
N ILE A 71 -7.90 -1.61 -2.34
CA ILE A 71 -9.33 -1.79 -2.46
C ILE A 71 -9.93 -1.71 -1.07
N GLU A 72 -11.00 -0.95 -0.95
CA GLU A 72 -11.66 -0.82 0.33
C GLU A 72 -13.15 -0.61 0.08
N MET A 73 -13.98 -1.43 0.73
CA MET A 73 -15.41 -1.36 0.55
C MET A 73 -16.05 -0.26 1.37
N ASP A 74 -15.45 0.09 2.49
CA ASP A 74 -16.01 1.11 3.37
C ASP A 74 -15.66 2.49 2.83
N ALA A 75 -16.69 3.29 2.53
CA ALA A 75 -16.47 4.58 1.89
C ALA A 75 -15.67 5.53 2.77
N ASP A 76 -15.89 5.49 4.07
CA ASP A 76 -15.18 6.38 4.97
C ASP A 76 -13.71 6.01 5.04
N TYR A 77 -13.41 4.71 5.17
CA TYR A 77 -12.03 4.28 5.16
C TYR A 77 -11.38 4.55 3.81
N PHE A 78 -12.13 4.37 2.73
CA PHE A 78 -11.58 4.65 1.41
C PHE A 78 -11.16 6.10 1.30
N ALA A 79 -11.98 7.01 1.80
CA ALA A 79 -11.64 8.44 1.74
C ALA A 79 -10.40 8.74 2.58
N ILE A 80 -10.32 8.15 3.77
CA ILE A 80 -9.16 8.36 4.63
C ILE A 80 -7.90 7.83 3.96
N ALA A 81 -8.00 6.62 3.42
CA ALA A 81 -6.85 6.00 2.77
C ALA A 81 -6.39 6.83 1.57
N SER A 82 -7.35 7.29 0.77
CA SER A 82 -7.00 8.07 -0.42
C SER A 82 -6.23 9.32 -0.04
N ALA A 83 -6.70 10.02 0.98
CA ALA A 83 -6.03 11.26 1.40
C ALA A 83 -4.63 10.97 1.92
N ARG A 84 -4.49 9.93 2.73
CA ARG A 84 -3.19 9.59 3.29
C ARG A 84 -2.20 9.17 2.23
N ILE A 85 -2.65 8.36 1.29
CA ILE A 85 -1.77 7.86 0.25
C ILE A 85 -1.35 8.97 -0.69
N GLN A 86 -2.29 9.83 -1.06
CA GLN A 86 -1.97 10.96 -1.93
C GLN A 86 -0.95 11.88 -1.29
N LYS A 87 -1.09 12.11 0.02
CA LYS A 87 -0.13 12.93 0.72
C LYS A 87 1.25 12.28 0.73
N ALA A 88 1.29 10.98 0.98
CA ALA A 88 2.57 10.27 0.99
C ALA A 88 3.22 10.30 -0.39
N GLN A 89 2.43 10.17 -1.44
CA GLN A 89 2.96 10.23 -2.79
C GLN A 89 3.52 11.61 -3.10
N ALA A 90 2.83 12.64 -2.68
CA ALA A 90 3.31 14.00 -2.90
C ALA A 90 4.59 14.25 -2.12
N ASP A 91 4.65 13.77 -0.89
CA ASP A 91 5.86 13.93 -0.08
C ASP A 91 7.04 13.18 -0.69
N ALA A 92 6.80 12.02 -1.24
CA ALA A 92 7.85 11.24 -1.88
C ALA A 92 8.38 11.95 -3.12
N GLU A 93 7.48 12.58 -3.88
CA GLU A 93 7.89 13.35 -5.04
C GLU A 93 8.75 14.53 -4.66
N LEU A 94 8.37 15.22 -3.59
CA LEU A 94 9.16 16.33 -3.13
C LEU A 94 10.54 15.91 -2.69
N LYS A 95 10.64 14.79 -2.00
CA LYS A 95 11.92 14.27 -1.59
C LYS A 95 12.78 13.94 -2.79
N GLY A 96 12.17 13.33 -3.81
CA GLY A 96 12.92 13.03 -5.02
C GLY A 96 13.47 14.26 -5.68
N GLN A 97 12.70 15.34 -5.70
CA GLN A 97 13.14 16.57 -6.32
C GLN A 97 14.25 17.23 -5.53
N ASN A 98 14.26 17.03 -4.23
CA ASN A 98 15.25 17.68 -3.39
C ASN A 98 16.55 16.92 -3.27
N GLN A 99 16.63 15.79 -3.93
CA GLN A 99 17.80 14.95 -3.81
C GLN A 99 18.77 15.10 -4.96
N CYS A 100 18.78 16.11 -5.61
CA CYS A 100 19.68 16.26 -6.75
C CYS A 100 21.13 16.31 -6.40
#